data_448a9ebf72d8db00aaf7f591ad7f145b
#
_entry.id   448a9ebf72d8db00aaf7f591ad7f145b
#
_cell.length_a   1.000
_cell.length_b   1.000
_cell.length_c   1.000
_cell.angle_alpha   90.00
_cell.angle_beta   90.00
_cell.angle_gamma   90.00
#
_symmetry.space_group_name_H-M   'P 1'
#
loop_
_entity.id
_entity.type
_entity.pdbx_description
1 polymer ?
#
loop_
_entity_poly.entity_id
_entity_poly.type
_entity_poly.pdbx_seq_one_letter_code
_entity_poly.pdbx_strand_id
1 'polypeptide(L)'
;MTRKRAERLTGYEIRELSSEHGLVTLGAFEGPKLVAKASGRAEWLALRYVVDRVYTLHSGMALKRHGGRCARCRSRRASHIHHRRYRSHGGTHRVENLEPVCWDCHRLIHETERSV
;
A
#
# COMPACT_ATOMS: atom_id res chain seq x y z
N MET A 1 0.00 4.34 14.94
CA MET A 1 0.17 5.09 13.69
C MET A 1 -0.55 6.42 13.79
N THR A 2 0.04 7.47 13.28
CA THR A 2 -0.56 8.81 13.23
C THR A 2 -1.24 9.05 11.89
N ARG A 3 -2.16 10.04 11.82
CA ARG A 3 -2.76 10.45 10.54
C ARG A 3 -1.70 10.90 9.54
N LYS A 4 -0.72 11.69 9.99
CA LYS A 4 0.38 12.16 9.12
C LYS A 4 1.14 11.01 8.50
N ARG A 5 1.44 9.98 9.28
CA ARG A 5 2.13 8.80 8.76
C ARG A 5 1.25 8.04 7.76
N ALA A 6 -0.04 7.87 8.07
CA ALA A 6 -0.99 7.22 7.17
C ALA A 6 -1.12 8.01 5.85
N GLU A 7 -1.17 9.35 5.92
CA GLU A 7 -1.20 10.21 4.73
C GLU A 7 0.06 10.07 3.90
N ARG A 8 1.22 10.03 4.55
CA ARG A 8 2.50 9.83 3.85
C ARG A 8 2.56 8.45 3.16
N LEU A 9 2.15 7.41 3.86
CA LEU A 9 2.18 6.04 3.32
C LEU A 9 1.23 5.86 2.14
N THR A 10 0.03 6.41 2.24
CA THR A 10 -1.00 6.24 1.21
C THR A 10 -0.92 7.24 0.08
N GLY A 11 -0.44 8.45 0.35
CA GLY A 11 -0.47 9.56 -0.59
C GLY A 11 -1.81 10.28 -0.62
N TYR A 12 -2.72 9.98 0.31
CA TYR A 12 -4.06 10.55 0.37
C TYR A 12 -4.30 11.27 1.69
N GLU A 13 -5.17 12.27 1.66
CA GLU A 13 -5.63 12.94 2.87
C GLU A 13 -6.56 12.02 3.65
N ILE A 14 -6.37 11.91 4.94
CA ILE A 14 -7.21 11.09 5.82
C ILE A 14 -8.18 11.98 6.57
N ARG A 15 -9.48 11.70 6.44
CA ARG A 15 -10.56 12.42 7.12
C ARG A 15 -11.46 11.47 7.87
N GLU A 16 -11.99 11.94 9.01
CA GLU A 16 -13.01 11.20 9.73
C GLU A 16 -14.35 11.35 9.01
N LEU A 17 -15.00 10.22 8.76
CA LEU A 17 -16.33 10.17 8.16
C LEU A 17 -17.43 10.06 9.20
N SER A 18 -17.20 9.29 10.25
CA SER A 18 -18.15 9.13 11.36
C SER A 18 -17.47 8.60 12.60
N SER A 19 -18.12 8.82 13.75
CA SER A 19 -17.71 8.25 15.03
C SER A 19 -18.99 7.90 15.78
N GLU A 20 -19.49 6.69 15.58
CA GLU A 20 -20.76 6.23 16.11
C GLU A 20 -20.67 4.80 16.61
N HIS A 21 -21.45 4.50 17.66
CA HIS A 21 -21.57 3.13 18.20
C HIS A 21 -20.22 2.47 18.53
N GLY A 22 -19.26 3.28 19.01
CA GLY A 22 -17.93 2.78 19.34
C GLY A 22 -17.04 2.49 18.13
N LEU A 23 -17.44 2.93 16.94
CA LEU A 23 -16.66 2.78 15.71
C LEU A 23 -16.27 4.13 15.15
N VAL A 24 -14.99 4.27 14.83
CA VAL A 24 -14.44 5.40 14.08
C VAL A 24 -14.29 4.94 12.64
N THR A 25 -14.88 5.69 11.71
CA THR A 25 -14.72 5.43 10.27
C THR A 25 -13.89 6.54 9.66
N LEU A 26 -12.79 6.16 9.03
CA LEU A 26 -11.89 7.07 8.35
C LEU A 26 -11.91 6.81 6.85
N GLY A 27 -11.71 7.87 6.08
CA GLY A 27 -11.61 7.79 4.63
C GLY A 27 -10.30 8.36 4.13
N ALA A 28 -9.78 7.78 3.07
CA ALA A 28 -8.66 8.29 2.31
C ALA A 28 -9.21 9.02 1.08
N PHE A 29 -8.80 10.26 0.88
CA PHE A 29 -9.35 11.14 -0.15
C PHE A 29 -8.28 11.66 -1.10
N GLU A 30 -8.66 11.70 -2.38
CA GLU A 30 -7.93 12.43 -3.40
C GLU A 30 -8.81 13.62 -3.80
N GLY A 31 -8.50 14.80 -3.25
CA GLY A 31 -9.40 15.95 -3.35
C GLY A 31 -10.77 15.61 -2.75
N PRO A 32 -11.88 15.81 -3.48
CA PRO A 32 -13.21 15.45 -3.01
C PRO A 32 -13.53 13.96 -3.13
N LYS A 33 -12.69 13.18 -3.82
CA LYS A 33 -12.96 11.77 -4.13
C LYS A 33 -12.57 10.86 -2.98
N LEU A 34 -13.50 10.07 -2.48
CA LEU A 34 -13.24 9.00 -1.53
C LEU A 34 -12.61 7.81 -2.27
N VAL A 35 -11.39 7.46 -1.91
CA VAL A 35 -10.63 6.36 -2.52
C VAL A 35 -10.82 5.06 -1.75
N ALA A 36 -10.80 5.13 -0.43
CA ALA A 36 -10.96 3.97 0.45
C ALA A 36 -11.46 4.41 1.81
N LYS A 37 -12.14 3.52 2.51
CA LYS A 37 -12.59 3.77 3.89
C LYS A 37 -12.49 2.51 4.72
N ALA A 38 -12.35 2.68 6.03
CA ALA A 38 -12.34 1.58 6.97
C ALA A 38 -12.78 2.06 8.34
N SER A 39 -13.29 1.14 9.14
CA SER A 39 -13.76 1.40 10.49
C SER A 39 -12.98 0.57 11.50
N GLY A 40 -12.80 1.10 12.69
CA GLY A 40 -12.17 0.41 13.79
C GLY A 40 -12.71 0.94 15.12
N ARG A 41 -12.49 0.18 16.19
CA ARG A 41 -12.94 0.54 17.53
C ARG A 41 -12.11 1.67 18.15
N ALA A 42 -11.01 2.04 17.52
CA ALA A 42 -10.17 3.17 17.91
C ALA A 42 -9.59 3.79 16.63
N GLU A 43 -9.19 5.07 16.72
CA GLU A 43 -8.63 5.76 15.56
C GLU A 43 -7.38 5.06 15.01
N TRP A 44 -6.46 4.63 15.88
CA TRP A 44 -5.24 3.95 15.43
C TRP A 44 -5.54 2.68 14.62
N LEU A 45 -6.61 1.97 14.97
CA LEU A 45 -7.02 0.74 14.28
C LEU A 45 -7.68 1.07 12.95
N ALA A 46 -8.56 2.08 12.91
CA ALA A 46 -9.15 2.56 11.66
C ALA A 46 -8.09 3.06 10.69
N LEU A 47 -7.07 3.77 11.17
CA LEU A 47 -5.93 4.22 10.36
C LEU A 47 -5.19 3.04 9.73
N ARG A 48 -4.90 2.03 10.54
CA ARG A 48 -4.23 0.82 10.05
C ARG A 48 -5.04 0.14 8.94
N TYR A 49 -6.34 0.00 9.14
CA TYR A 49 -7.22 -0.63 8.16
C TYR A 49 -7.35 0.19 6.87
N VAL A 50 -7.42 1.52 6.97
CA VAL A 50 -7.44 2.39 5.77
C VAL A 50 -6.14 2.23 4.98
N VAL A 51 -4.99 2.23 5.66
CA VAL A 51 -3.69 2.03 5.02
C VAL A 51 -3.63 0.67 4.32
N ASP A 52 -4.10 -0.38 4.97
CA ASP A 52 -4.13 -1.72 4.38
C ASP A 52 -5.03 -1.79 3.15
N ARG A 53 -6.18 -1.12 3.18
CA ARG A 53 -7.07 -1.06 2.01
C ARG A 53 -6.45 -0.32 0.83
N VAL A 54 -5.77 0.79 1.10
CA VAL A 54 -5.04 1.53 0.06
C VAL A 54 -3.90 0.67 -0.50
N TYR A 55 -3.17 -0.02 0.35
CA TYR A 55 -2.12 -0.94 -0.10
C TYR A 55 -2.68 -2.02 -1.03
N THR A 56 -3.80 -2.64 -0.67
CA THR A 56 -4.45 -3.66 -1.50
C THR A 56 -4.90 -3.08 -2.84
N LEU A 57 -5.51 -1.90 -2.82
CA LEU A 57 -5.95 -1.21 -4.03
C LEU A 57 -4.77 -0.89 -4.95
N HIS A 58 -3.72 -0.29 -4.41
CA HIS A 58 -2.54 0.09 -5.18
C HIS A 58 -1.74 -1.11 -5.68
N SER A 59 -1.71 -2.20 -4.91
CA SER A 59 -1.10 -3.47 -5.35
C SER A 59 -1.82 -4.00 -6.58
N GLY A 60 -3.15 -3.99 -6.58
CA GLY A 60 -3.96 -4.37 -7.74
C GLY A 60 -3.70 -3.49 -8.96
N MET A 61 -3.58 -2.17 -8.74
CA MET A 61 -3.26 -1.22 -9.81
C MET A 61 -1.87 -1.46 -10.40
N ALA A 62 -0.87 -1.70 -9.55
CA ALA A 62 0.50 -2.00 -9.98
C ALA A 62 0.52 -3.30 -10.79
N LEU A 63 -0.16 -4.33 -10.30
CA LEU A 63 -0.28 -5.62 -10.98
C LEU A 63 -0.92 -5.45 -12.36
N LYS A 64 -1.99 -4.68 -12.45
CA LYS A 64 -2.68 -4.41 -13.72
C LYS A 64 -1.80 -3.66 -14.71
N ARG A 65 -1.00 -2.69 -14.26
CA ARG A 65 -0.06 -1.95 -15.11
C ARG A 65 0.96 -2.87 -15.81
N HIS A 66 1.29 -3.99 -15.17
CA HIS A 66 2.24 -4.98 -15.69
C HIS A 66 1.54 -6.22 -16.29
N GLY A 67 0.23 -6.14 -16.51
CA GLY A 67 -0.53 -7.24 -17.10
C GLY A 67 -0.52 -8.53 -16.27
N GLY A 68 -0.35 -8.42 -14.95
CA GLY A 68 -0.26 -9.57 -14.05
C GLY A 68 1.10 -10.26 -14.07
N ARG A 69 2.06 -9.72 -14.82
CA ARG A 69 3.38 -10.33 -14.98
C ARG A 69 4.44 -9.66 -14.10
N CYS A 70 5.52 -10.40 -13.85
CA CYS A 70 6.68 -9.87 -13.16
C CYS A 70 7.23 -8.64 -13.89
N ALA A 71 7.43 -7.55 -13.16
CA ALA A 71 7.97 -6.31 -13.71
C ALA A 71 9.46 -6.43 -14.08
N ARG A 72 10.17 -7.39 -13.51
CA ARG A 72 11.60 -7.59 -13.73
C ARG A 72 11.89 -8.50 -14.90
N CYS A 73 11.47 -9.76 -14.84
CA CYS A 73 11.75 -10.73 -15.90
C CYS A 73 10.71 -10.71 -17.02
N ARG A 74 9.50 -10.21 -16.76
CA ARG A 74 8.38 -10.07 -17.71
C ARG A 74 7.86 -11.40 -18.31
N SER A 75 8.42 -12.54 -17.91
CA SER A 75 8.05 -13.83 -18.46
C SER A 75 7.12 -14.62 -17.55
N ARG A 76 7.23 -14.46 -16.25
CA ARG A 76 6.43 -15.18 -15.26
C ARG A 76 5.34 -14.30 -14.67
N ARG A 77 4.29 -14.95 -14.13
CA ARG A 77 3.28 -14.24 -13.36
C ARG A 77 3.88 -13.67 -12.08
N ALA A 78 3.44 -12.48 -11.72
CA ALA A 78 3.82 -11.88 -10.44
C ALA A 78 3.14 -12.63 -9.30
N SER A 79 3.87 -12.89 -8.24
CA SER A 79 3.37 -13.55 -7.03
C SER A 79 3.58 -12.72 -5.77
N HIS A 80 4.39 -11.66 -5.85
CA HIS A 80 4.74 -10.80 -4.73
C HIS A 80 4.70 -9.33 -5.15
N ILE A 81 4.42 -8.47 -4.19
CA ILE A 81 4.54 -7.01 -4.36
C ILE A 81 5.78 -6.56 -3.59
N HIS A 82 6.76 -6.08 -4.31
CA HIS A 82 8.00 -5.56 -3.75
C HIS A 82 7.92 -4.04 -3.63
N HIS A 83 8.28 -3.50 -2.45
CA HIS A 83 8.44 -2.06 -2.28
C HIS A 83 9.81 -1.66 -2.83
N ARG A 84 9.85 -0.83 -3.88
CA ARG A 84 11.11 -0.38 -4.48
C ARG A 84 11.99 0.31 -3.45
N ARG A 85 11.39 1.22 -2.68
CA ARG A 85 11.98 1.79 -1.48
C ARG A 85 11.33 1.14 -0.28
N TYR A 86 12.10 0.53 0.61
CA TYR A 86 11.59 -0.17 1.77
C TYR A 86 10.88 0.77 2.74
N ARG A 87 9.87 0.24 3.41
CA ARG A 87 9.12 0.97 4.44
C ARG A 87 10.05 1.49 5.54
N SER A 88 11.03 0.70 5.94
CA SER A 88 12.05 1.09 6.93
C SER A 88 12.91 2.27 6.48
N HIS A 89 12.98 2.54 5.18
CA HIS A 89 13.73 3.65 4.58
C HIS A 89 12.81 4.76 4.05
N GLY A 90 11.59 4.85 4.59
CA GLY A 90 10.62 5.87 4.19
C GLY A 90 9.82 5.55 2.95
N GLY A 91 9.83 4.30 2.48
CA GLY A 91 9.04 3.86 1.34
C GLY A 91 7.54 3.91 1.62
N THR A 92 6.75 4.20 0.58
CA THR A 92 5.31 4.38 0.64
C THR A 92 4.56 3.23 -0.02
N HIS A 93 3.23 3.24 0.11
CA HIS A 93 2.32 2.33 -0.60
C HIS A 93 1.78 2.95 -1.89
N ARG A 94 2.43 4.00 -2.40
CA ARG A 94 2.06 4.58 -3.70
C ARG A 94 2.36 3.58 -4.81
N VAL A 95 1.52 3.61 -5.85
CA VAL A 95 1.62 2.65 -6.97
C VAL A 95 3.03 2.61 -7.56
N GLU A 96 3.68 3.77 -7.68
CA GLU A 96 5.03 3.89 -8.25
C GLU A 96 6.09 3.17 -7.41
N ASN A 97 5.84 2.99 -6.11
CA ASN A 97 6.75 2.29 -5.22
C ASN A 97 6.47 0.79 -5.11
N LEU A 98 5.39 0.31 -5.72
CA LEU A 98 4.98 -1.09 -5.68
C LEU A 98 5.35 -1.78 -6.98
N GLU A 99 6.19 -2.80 -6.88
CA GLU A 99 6.67 -3.55 -8.03
C GLU A 99 6.20 -4.99 -7.93
N PRO A 100 5.29 -5.44 -8.83
CA PRO A 100 4.90 -6.85 -8.87
C PRO A 100 6.05 -7.68 -9.42
N VAL A 101 6.43 -8.72 -8.70
CA VAL A 101 7.56 -9.58 -9.09
C VAL A 101 7.20 -11.05 -8.87
N CYS A 102 7.84 -11.93 -9.65
CA CYS A 102 7.73 -13.35 -9.43
C CYS A 102 8.62 -13.78 -8.26
N TRP A 103 8.41 -15.00 -7.76
CA TRP A 103 9.17 -15.54 -6.65
C TRP A 103 10.69 -15.48 -6.88
N ASP A 104 11.13 -15.92 -8.07
CA ASP A 104 12.57 -15.96 -8.37
C ASP A 104 13.20 -14.57 -8.39
N CYS A 105 12.54 -13.61 -9.03
CA CYS A 105 13.04 -12.23 -9.06
C CYS A 105 13.01 -11.60 -7.67
N HIS A 106 11.97 -11.85 -6.87
CA HIS A 106 11.87 -11.37 -5.50
C HIS A 106 13.03 -11.90 -4.66
N ARG A 107 13.33 -13.19 -4.78
CA ARG A 107 14.46 -13.81 -4.09
C ARG A 107 15.79 -13.18 -4.51
N LEU A 108 15.99 -12.97 -5.81
CA LEU A 108 17.22 -12.35 -6.32
C LEU A 108 17.42 -10.92 -5.82
N ILE A 109 16.36 -10.14 -5.72
CA ILE A 109 16.41 -8.79 -5.16
C ILE A 109 16.92 -8.84 -3.72
N HIS A 110 16.36 -9.71 -2.90
CA HIS A 110 16.76 -9.85 -1.50
C HIS A 110 18.19 -10.36 -1.35
N GLU A 111 18.61 -11.31 -2.15
CA GLU A 111 19.98 -11.82 -2.14
C GLU A 111 21.00 -10.73 -2.51
N THR A 112 20.69 -9.96 -3.55
CA THR A 112 21.56 -8.86 -4.01
C THR A 112 21.68 -7.78 -2.92
N GLU A 113 20.60 -7.42 -2.27
CA GLU A 113 20.62 -6.42 -1.21
C GLU A 113 21.35 -6.88 0.04
N ARG A 114 21.30 -8.17 0.36
CA ARG A 114 22.07 -8.75 1.48
C ARG A 114 23.57 -8.73 1.23
N SER A 115 23.98 -8.74 -0.02
CA SER A 115 25.38 -8.75 -0.43
C SER A 115 26.03 -7.38 -0.39
N VAL A 116 25.24 -6.33 -0.19
CA VAL A 116 25.68 -4.92 -0.12
C VAL A 116 25.74 -4.43 1.34
#